data_bc38ee74518f1d1ceaf66d35c3547cb6
#
_entry.id   bc38ee74518f1d1ceaf66d35c3547cb6
#
_cell.length_a   1.000
_cell.length_b   1.000
_cell.length_c   1.000
_cell.angle_alpha   90.00
_cell.angle_beta   90.00
_cell.angle_gamma   90.00
#
_symmetry.space_group_name_H-M   'P 1'
#
loop_
_entity.id
_entity.type
_entity.pdbx_description
1 polymer ?
#
loop_
_entity_poly.entity_id
_entity_poly.type
_entity_poly.pdbx_seq_one_letter_code
_entity_poly.pdbx_strand_id
1 'polypeptide(L)'
;FQMSDGTDFSWDNPEQAKNPFLNRDPRLYETFILDGDKYNGRTAALTEALASDPVNYPQGADWAQGGSTHVLSLGTGLACRKWGLDRNTEWKNRPIQWPFLRLAEIYLSYAEALNEYNGSPNAQAYDAVDKVRARVNLPGLKKGLGQKEFREALLRERACEFGYEEVRFFDLIRWKLYNVFEKQLHGLHVYKHKDTGEYKFVPYELTKYPRVWWTSGFEPRWCLSAFPSVEINKGYGLVQNPGWE
;
A
#
# COMPACT_ATOMS: atom_id res chain seq x y z
N PHE A 1 5.73 -4.24 -1.66
CA PHE A 1 6.94 -3.82 -2.38
C PHE A 1 7.97 -4.94 -2.35
N GLN A 2 8.63 -5.19 -3.48
CA GLN A 2 9.70 -6.19 -3.63
C GLN A 2 11.03 -5.68 -3.06
N MET A 3 12.04 -6.53 -3.07
CA MET A 3 13.44 -6.13 -2.95
C MET A 3 13.88 -5.41 -4.23
N SER A 4 14.96 -4.65 -4.19
CA SER A 4 15.48 -3.90 -5.35
C SER A 4 15.97 -4.77 -6.49
N ASP A 5 16.27 -6.04 -6.22
CA ASP A 5 16.63 -7.06 -7.22
C ASP A 5 15.40 -7.76 -7.83
N GLY A 6 14.18 -7.35 -7.45
CA GLY A 6 12.92 -7.91 -7.93
C GLY A 6 12.46 -9.18 -7.23
N THR A 7 13.19 -9.66 -6.23
CA THR A 7 12.75 -10.78 -5.40
C THR A 7 11.71 -10.36 -4.36
N ASP A 8 10.98 -11.31 -3.82
CA ASP A 8 9.98 -11.03 -2.79
C ASP A 8 10.66 -10.88 -1.42
N PHE A 9 10.17 -9.94 -0.64
CA PHE A 9 10.53 -9.78 0.77
C PHE A 9 9.89 -10.90 1.61
N SER A 10 10.63 -11.42 2.57
CA SER A 10 10.11 -12.40 3.54
C SER A 10 10.55 -12.08 4.97
N TRP A 11 9.59 -12.12 5.90
CA TRP A 11 9.89 -12.06 7.34
C TRP A 11 10.59 -13.32 7.84
N ASP A 12 10.52 -14.44 7.12
CA ASP A 12 11.22 -15.69 7.43
C ASP A 12 12.71 -15.63 7.08
N ASN A 13 13.13 -14.63 6.32
CA ASN A 13 14.55 -14.36 6.05
C ASN A 13 15.10 -13.46 7.17
N PRO A 14 16.02 -13.96 8.03
CA PRO A 14 16.51 -13.22 9.20
C PRO A 14 17.18 -11.88 8.86
N GLU A 15 17.93 -11.83 7.74
CA GLU A 15 18.61 -10.60 7.31
C GLU A 15 17.61 -9.54 6.84
N GLN A 16 16.57 -9.97 6.12
CA GLN A 16 15.49 -9.05 5.71
C GLN A 16 14.63 -8.62 6.90
N ALA A 17 14.32 -9.52 7.82
CA ALA A 17 13.55 -9.21 9.02
C ALA A 17 14.28 -8.24 9.96
N LYS A 18 15.61 -8.36 10.04
CA LYS A 18 16.45 -7.44 10.82
C LYS A 18 16.46 -6.02 10.24
N ASN A 19 16.40 -5.90 8.90
CA ASN A 19 16.41 -4.62 8.19
C ASN A 19 15.32 -4.57 7.10
N PRO A 20 14.03 -4.54 7.47
CA PRO A 20 12.92 -4.77 6.54
C PRO A 20 12.75 -3.65 5.50
N PHE A 21 13.44 -2.54 5.67
CA PHE A 21 13.41 -1.39 4.76
C PHE A 21 14.71 -1.23 3.96
N LEU A 22 15.67 -2.14 4.09
CA LEU A 22 16.92 -2.07 3.33
C LEU A 22 16.74 -2.72 1.96
N ASN A 23 17.31 -2.10 0.91
CA ASN A 23 17.32 -2.64 -0.46
C ASN A 23 15.93 -3.00 -1.01
N ARG A 24 14.94 -2.15 -0.76
CA ARG A 24 13.58 -2.34 -1.26
C ARG A 24 13.35 -1.60 -2.59
N ASP A 25 12.26 -1.95 -3.24
CA ASP A 25 11.68 -1.17 -4.35
C ASP A 25 11.67 0.32 -3.97
N PRO A 26 12.29 1.21 -4.77
CA PRO A 26 12.39 2.64 -4.45
C PRO A 26 11.05 3.33 -4.16
N ARG A 27 9.97 2.81 -4.75
CA ARG A 27 8.61 3.35 -4.52
C ARG A 27 8.13 3.18 -3.08
N LEU A 28 8.71 2.26 -2.31
CA LEU A 28 8.42 2.14 -0.88
C LEU A 28 8.78 3.45 -0.16
N TYR A 29 9.96 3.99 -0.43
CA TYR A 29 10.46 5.21 0.22
C TYR A 29 9.76 6.48 -0.28
N GLU A 30 9.24 6.46 -1.52
CA GLU A 30 8.41 7.55 -2.05
C GLU A 30 6.97 7.50 -1.51
N THR A 31 6.54 6.33 -1.06
CA THR A 31 5.18 6.12 -0.54
C THR A 31 5.09 6.34 0.95
N PHE A 32 6.13 5.95 1.71
CA PHE A 32 6.13 5.99 3.17
C PHE A 32 7.25 6.85 3.72
N ILE A 33 6.99 7.42 4.89
CA ILE A 33 7.98 8.01 5.77
C ILE A 33 8.35 6.95 6.79
N LEU A 34 9.65 6.71 6.93
CA LEU A 34 10.23 5.78 7.89
C LEU A 34 10.84 6.55 9.07
N ASP A 35 11.06 5.85 10.19
CA ASP A 35 11.81 6.46 11.29
C ASP A 35 13.21 6.87 10.82
N GLY A 36 13.60 8.09 11.16
CA GLY A 36 14.87 8.68 10.73
C GLY A 36 14.83 9.44 9.41
N ASP A 37 13.75 9.35 8.63
CA ASP A 37 13.60 10.10 7.38
C ASP A 37 13.56 11.61 7.62
N LYS A 38 14.09 12.37 6.66
CA LYS A 38 13.89 13.82 6.61
C LYS A 38 12.52 14.13 6.04
N TYR A 39 11.73 14.86 6.81
CA TYR A 39 10.40 15.29 6.41
C TYR A 39 10.03 16.59 7.12
N ASN A 40 9.49 17.53 6.39
CA ASN A 40 8.98 18.80 6.92
C ASN A 40 10.04 19.59 7.72
N GLY A 41 11.31 19.57 7.26
CA GLY A 41 12.44 20.29 7.86
C GLY A 41 13.00 19.65 9.13
N ARG A 42 12.56 18.46 9.51
CA ARG A 42 13.03 17.72 10.68
C ARG A 42 13.23 16.23 10.40
N THR A 43 13.76 15.51 11.35
CA THR A 43 13.86 14.05 11.28
C THR A 43 12.60 13.44 11.89
N ALA A 44 11.97 12.52 11.16
CA ALA A 44 10.82 11.77 11.65
C ALA A 44 11.24 10.83 12.80
N ALA A 45 10.47 10.79 13.87
CA ALA A 45 10.70 9.98 15.05
C ALA A 45 9.46 9.11 15.33
N LEU A 46 9.35 7.99 14.59
CA LEU A 46 8.16 7.12 14.52
C LEU A 46 8.27 5.87 15.43
N THR A 47 9.25 5.82 16.32
CA THR A 47 9.48 4.68 17.20
C THR A 47 8.46 4.59 18.33
N GLU A 48 8.08 3.38 18.69
CA GLU A 48 7.25 3.07 19.85
C GLU A 48 8.12 2.80 21.09
N ALA A 49 7.60 3.13 22.27
CA ALA A 49 8.25 2.71 23.50
C ALA A 49 8.10 1.21 23.72
N LEU A 50 9.19 0.49 23.96
CA LEU A 50 9.12 -0.91 24.33
C LEU A 50 8.63 -1.04 25.76
N ALA A 51 7.44 -1.59 25.99
CA ALA A 51 6.81 -1.62 27.31
C ALA A 51 7.66 -2.31 28.40
N SER A 52 8.45 -3.32 28.01
CA SER A 52 9.36 -4.03 28.93
C SER A 52 10.66 -3.27 29.24
N ASP A 53 11.03 -2.26 28.42
CA ASP A 53 12.25 -1.46 28.59
C ASP A 53 12.10 -0.06 27.96
N PRO A 54 11.22 0.79 28.50
CA PRO A 54 10.95 2.10 27.90
C PRO A 54 12.10 3.11 28.09
N VAL A 55 13.02 2.81 28.97
CA VAL A 55 14.21 3.67 29.21
C VAL A 55 15.22 3.55 28.08
N ASN A 56 15.48 2.34 27.61
CA ASN A 56 16.44 2.10 26.53
C ASN A 56 15.78 2.16 25.14
N TYR A 57 14.47 1.94 25.04
CA TYR A 57 13.68 2.06 23.83
C TYR A 57 12.55 3.07 24.02
N PRO A 58 12.85 4.37 24.01
CA PRO A 58 11.87 5.41 24.26
C PRO A 58 10.93 5.62 23.05
N GLN A 59 9.77 6.20 23.34
CA GLN A 59 8.83 6.62 22.31
C GLN A 59 9.37 7.83 21.52
N GLY A 60 9.28 7.76 20.20
CA GLY A 60 9.56 8.89 19.32
C GLY A 60 8.47 9.95 19.38
N ALA A 61 8.84 11.21 19.10
CA ALA A 61 7.94 12.34 19.20
C ALA A 61 6.75 12.29 18.19
N ASP A 62 6.89 11.52 17.11
CA ASP A 62 5.88 11.37 16.06
C ASP A 62 5.05 10.09 16.22
N TRP A 63 5.36 9.27 17.20
CA TRP A 63 4.51 8.14 17.56
C TRP A 63 3.25 8.66 18.24
N ALA A 64 2.09 8.25 17.76
CA ALA A 64 0.84 8.60 18.41
C ALA A 64 0.04 7.39 18.83
N GLN A 65 -0.34 7.41 20.08
CA GLN A 65 -1.56 6.79 20.53
C GLN A 65 -2.70 7.80 20.38
N GLY A 66 -3.62 7.54 19.46
CA GLY A 66 -4.92 8.14 19.31
C GLY A 66 -5.09 9.62 19.68
N GLY A 67 -5.28 10.49 18.72
CA GLY A 67 -5.84 11.81 18.95
C GLY A 67 -4.92 13.03 18.87
N SER A 68 -3.63 12.87 18.59
CA SER A 68 -2.74 14.02 18.40
C SER A 68 -2.81 14.56 16.97
N THR A 69 -2.98 15.86 16.82
CA THR A 69 -3.09 16.56 15.53
C THR A 69 -1.77 16.66 14.74
N HIS A 70 -0.67 16.16 15.27
CA HIS A 70 0.68 16.26 14.67
C HIS A 70 1.29 14.90 14.30
N VAL A 71 0.49 13.89 14.15
CA VAL A 71 0.92 12.52 14.04
C VAL A 71 1.27 12.14 12.62
N LEU A 72 2.50 11.72 12.40
CA LEU A 72 2.94 11.09 11.15
C LEU A 72 2.62 9.60 11.10
N SER A 73 2.42 8.95 12.25
CA SER A 73 2.09 7.52 12.34
C SER A 73 0.78 7.31 13.08
N LEU A 74 -0.06 6.43 12.54
CA LEU A 74 -1.31 5.99 13.17
C LEU A 74 -1.13 4.66 13.96
N GLY A 75 0.05 4.42 14.52
CA GLY A 75 0.35 3.20 15.25
C GLY A 75 0.75 2.00 14.36
N THR A 76 1.07 2.24 13.09
CA THR A 76 1.48 1.18 12.15
C THR A 76 2.99 1.14 11.91
N GLY A 77 3.77 1.99 12.58
CA GLY A 77 5.23 2.11 12.38
C GLY A 77 5.64 2.84 11.09
N LEU A 78 4.69 3.21 10.26
CA LEU A 78 4.88 3.87 8.97
C LEU A 78 3.93 5.06 8.84
N ALA A 79 4.39 6.14 8.19
CA ALA A 79 3.54 7.26 7.84
C ALA A 79 3.45 7.42 6.32
N CYS A 80 2.37 8.02 5.82
CA CYS A 80 2.21 8.26 4.39
C CYS A 80 3.05 9.47 3.96
N ARG A 81 3.95 9.27 2.98
CA ARG A 81 4.70 10.34 2.30
C ARG A 81 3.95 10.87 1.09
N LYS A 82 3.39 9.96 0.31
CA LYS A 82 2.68 10.28 -0.93
C LYS A 82 1.53 11.25 -0.63
N TRP A 83 1.38 12.30 -1.44
CA TRP A 83 0.47 13.44 -1.24
C TRP A 83 0.83 14.36 -0.06
N GLY A 84 1.85 14.01 0.74
CA GLY A 84 2.41 14.90 1.73
C GLY A 84 3.31 15.95 1.06
N LEU A 85 3.12 17.23 1.39
CA LEU A 85 4.03 18.28 0.98
C LEU A 85 4.97 18.62 2.14
N ASP A 86 6.26 18.76 1.85
CA ASP A 86 7.19 19.35 2.80
C ASP A 86 6.87 20.84 2.97
N ARG A 87 6.31 21.19 4.10
CA ARG A 87 5.85 22.55 4.39
C ARG A 87 6.96 23.60 4.35
N ASN A 88 8.21 23.21 4.54
CA ASN A 88 9.33 24.14 4.56
C ASN A 88 9.84 24.49 3.17
N THR A 89 9.70 23.61 2.19
CA THR A 89 10.32 23.76 0.86
C THR A 89 9.33 23.83 -0.29
N GLU A 90 8.23 23.10 -0.23
CA GLU A 90 7.41 22.86 -1.43
C GLU A 90 5.98 23.38 -1.35
N TRP A 91 5.35 23.39 -0.18
CA TRP A 91 3.91 23.60 -0.08
C TRP A 91 3.42 25.02 -0.49
N LYS A 92 4.28 26.02 -0.40
CA LYS A 92 3.93 27.41 -0.77
C LYS A 92 3.83 27.61 -2.28
N ASN A 93 4.54 26.78 -3.05
CA ASN A 93 4.74 26.98 -4.49
C ASN A 93 4.24 25.83 -5.37
N ARG A 94 3.78 24.73 -4.77
CA ARG A 94 3.28 23.56 -5.50
C ARG A 94 1.90 23.15 -4.98
N PRO A 95 0.82 23.39 -5.76
CA PRO A 95 -0.47 22.79 -5.44
C PRO A 95 -0.35 21.25 -5.54
N ILE A 96 -1.00 20.54 -4.64
CA ILE A 96 -1.16 19.10 -4.76
C ILE A 96 -1.96 18.83 -6.04
N GLN A 97 -1.37 18.07 -6.96
CA GLN A 97 -2.03 17.63 -8.17
C GLN A 97 -2.42 16.18 -8.02
N TRP A 98 -3.72 15.91 -8.07
CA TRP A 98 -4.24 14.56 -8.09
C TRP A 98 -4.36 14.07 -9.53
N PRO A 99 -3.57 13.07 -9.98
CA PRO A 99 -3.70 12.54 -11.34
C PRO A 99 -4.94 11.64 -11.43
N PHE A 100 -5.86 11.99 -12.31
CA PHE A 100 -6.97 11.10 -12.66
C PHE A 100 -6.52 9.91 -13.50
N LEU A 101 -5.51 10.12 -14.34
CA LEU A 101 -4.91 9.12 -15.20
C LEU A 101 -3.46 9.48 -15.44
N ARG A 102 -2.57 8.50 -15.44
CA ARG A 102 -1.16 8.69 -15.76
C ARG A 102 -0.61 7.55 -16.63
N LEU A 103 0.47 7.81 -17.33
CA LEU A 103 1.00 6.91 -18.36
C LEU A 103 1.29 5.49 -17.83
N ALA A 104 1.70 5.35 -16.58
CA ALA A 104 1.90 4.03 -15.97
C ALA A 104 0.61 3.18 -16.00
N GLU A 105 -0.55 3.80 -15.79
CA GLU A 105 -1.83 3.10 -15.84
C GLU A 105 -2.17 2.62 -17.25
N ILE A 106 -1.86 3.43 -18.27
CA ILE A 106 -2.03 3.04 -19.67
C ILE A 106 -1.15 1.82 -19.99
N TYR A 107 0.13 1.83 -19.61
CA TYR A 107 1.01 0.69 -19.84
C TYR A 107 0.53 -0.58 -19.14
N LEU A 108 0.16 -0.49 -17.87
CA LEU A 108 -0.26 -1.66 -17.10
C LEU A 108 -1.64 -2.18 -17.56
N SER A 109 -2.56 -1.30 -17.95
CA SER A 109 -3.84 -1.71 -18.52
C SER A 109 -3.68 -2.33 -19.91
N TYR A 110 -2.76 -1.83 -20.71
CA TYR A 110 -2.42 -2.42 -22.02
C TYR A 110 -1.81 -3.82 -21.86
N ALA A 111 -0.89 -4.00 -20.91
CA ALA A 111 -0.31 -5.30 -20.60
C ALA A 111 -1.37 -6.30 -20.14
N GLU A 112 -2.31 -5.87 -19.31
CA GLU A 112 -3.44 -6.67 -18.85
C GLU A 112 -4.32 -7.10 -20.03
N ALA A 113 -4.72 -6.15 -20.86
CA ALA A 113 -5.56 -6.43 -22.03
C ALA A 113 -4.91 -7.44 -22.98
N LEU A 114 -3.60 -7.31 -23.25
CA LEU A 114 -2.87 -8.27 -24.07
C LEU A 114 -2.83 -9.68 -23.47
N ASN A 115 -2.58 -9.78 -22.16
CA ASN A 115 -2.55 -11.05 -21.44
C ASN A 115 -3.92 -11.76 -21.51
N GLU A 116 -4.98 -11.00 -21.27
CA GLU A 116 -6.32 -11.57 -21.23
C GLU A 116 -6.84 -11.92 -22.62
N TYR A 117 -6.59 -11.08 -23.62
CA TYR A 117 -7.01 -11.32 -24.99
C TYR A 117 -6.31 -12.52 -25.63
N ASN A 118 -4.99 -12.68 -25.40
CA ASN A 118 -4.20 -13.74 -25.99
C ASN A 118 -4.22 -15.06 -25.17
N GLY A 119 -4.77 -15.05 -23.95
CA GLY A 119 -4.70 -16.18 -23.02
C GLY A 119 -3.30 -16.44 -22.43
N SER A 120 -2.34 -15.57 -22.73
CA SER A 120 -0.97 -15.58 -22.21
C SER A 120 -0.26 -14.26 -22.52
N PRO A 121 0.74 -13.84 -21.72
CA PRO A 121 1.48 -12.61 -22.00
C PRO A 121 2.39 -12.77 -23.20
N ASN A 122 2.32 -11.84 -24.14
CA ASN A 122 3.26 -11.74 -25.27
C ASN A 122 4.41 -10.77 -24.94
N ALA A 123 5.35 -10.61 -25.86
CA ALA A 123 6.50 -9.71 -25.66
C ALA A 123 6.08 -8.25 -25.38
N GLN A 124 5.01 -7.76 -25.99
CA GLN A 124 4.51 -6.40 -25.78
C GLN A 124 3.90 -6.23 -24.38
N ALA A 125 3.22 -7.26 -23.84
CA ALA A 125 2.71 -7.23 -22.48
C ALA A 125 3.85 -7.10 -21.45
N TYR A 126 4.91 -7.88 -21.63
CA TYR A 126 6.11 -7.77 -20.79
C TYR A 126 6.80 -6.41 -20.93
N ASP A 127 7.00 -5.90 -22.14
CA ASP A 127 7.64 -4.60 -22.41
C ASP A 127 6.87 -3.46 -21.71
N ALA A 128 5.54 -3.49 -21.73
CA ALA A 128 4.72 -2.48 -21.11
C ALA A 128 4.90 -2.45 -19.57
N VAL A 129 4.93 -3.61 -18.91
CA VAL A 129 5.20 -3.70 -17.47
C VAL A 129 6.65 -3.31 -17.16
N ASP A 130 7.58 -3.81 -17.96
CA ASP A 130 9.01 -3.59 -17.76
C ASP A 130 9.38 -2.09 -17.89
N LYS A 131 8.68 -1.31 -18.72
CA LYS A 131 8.82 0.16 -18.77
C LYS A 131 8.47 0.85 -17.46
N VAL A 132 7.42 0.39 -16.79
CA VAL A 132 7.04 0.94 -15.48
C VAL A 132 8.09 0.58 -14.42
N ARG A 133 8.57 -0.66 -14.43
CA ARG A 133 9.60 -1.17 -13.51
C ARG A 133 10.95 -0.50 -13.72
N ALA A 134 11.37 -0.33 -14.98
CA ALA A 134 12.63 0.30 -15.33
C ALA A 134 12.75 1.76 -14.86
N ARG A 135 11.64 2.49 -14.77
CA ARG A 135 11.60 3.87 -14.25
C ARG A 135 12.18 3.98 -12.84
N VAL A 136 12.05 2.92 -12.05
CA VAL A 136 12.55 2.83 -10.68
C VAL A 136 13.70 1.84 -10.51
N ASN A 137 14.38 1.50 -11.61
CA ASN A 137 15.51 0.58 -11.64
C ASN A 137 15.21 -0.84 -11.14
N LEU A 138 13.96 -1.27 -11.19
CA LEU A 138 13.62 -2.67 -10.91
C LEU A 138 13.88 -3.53 -12.17
N PRO A 139 14.34 -4.77 -12.01
CA PRO A 139 14.43 -5.71 -13.12
C PRO A 139 13.05 -5.99 -13.71
N GLY A 140 12.97 -6.29 -15.00
CA GLY A 140 11.75 -6.72 -15.66
C GLY A 140 11.15 -7.98 -15.02
N LEU A 141 9.88 -8.26 -15.34
CA LEU A 141 9.22 -9.47 -14.86
C LEU A 141 9.91 -10.72 -15.40
N LYS A 142 9.92 -11.78 -14.59
CA LYS A 142 10.37 -13.11 -15.02
C LYS A 142 9.58 -13.50 -16.28
N LYS A 143 10.30 -13.92 -17.32
CA LYS A 143 9.69 -14.38 -18.59
C LYS A 143 9.13 -15.78 -18.44
N GLY A 144 8.17 -16.13 -19.32
CA GLY A 144 7.58 -17.48 -19.35
C GLY A 144 6.46 -17.71 -18.34
N LEU A 145 5.87 -16.64 -17.78
CA LEU A 145 4.69 -16.74 -16.93
C LEU A 145 3.47 -17.17 -17.77
N GLY A 146 2.60 -18.00 -17.18
CA GLY A 146 1.27 -18.25 -17.71
C GLY A 146 0.33 -17.05 -17.50
N GLN A 147 -0.87 -17.10 -18.12
CA GLN A 147 -1.85 -16.01 -18.04
C GLN A 147 -2.16 -15.58 -16.61
N LYS A 148 -2.44 -16.54 -15.73
CA LYS A 148 -2.80 -16.29 -14.33
C LYS A 148 -1.62 -15.70 -13.55
N GLU A 149 -0.44 -16.29 -13.69
CA GLU A 149 0.77 -15.84 -13.00
C GLU A 149 1.17 -14.43 -13.41
N PHE A 150 1.08 -14.12 -14.71
CA PHE A 150 1.34 -12.77 -15.21
C PHE A 150 0.32 -11.77 -14.66
N ARG A 151 -0.98 -12.11 -14.64
CA ARG A 151 -2.02 -11.28 -14.04
C ARG A 151 -1.75 -10.98 -12.56
N GLU A 152 -1.35 -11.98 -11.79
CA GLU A 152 -1.00 -11.81 -10.38
C GLU A 152 0.21 -10.88 -10.21
N ALA A 153 1.25 -11.06 -11.01
CA ALA A 153 2.42 -10.18 -11.03
C ALA A 153 2.05 -8.74 -11.43
N LEU A 154 1.23 -8.59 -12.46
CA LEU A 154 0.73 -7.29 -12.92
C LEU A 154 -0.11 -6.58 -11.85
N LEU A 155 -1.03 -7.27 -11.19
CA LEU A 155 -1.86 -6.69 -10.14
C LEU A 155 -1.04 -6.30 -8.91
N ARG A 156 0.05 -7.02 -8.63
CA ARG A 156 1.03 -6.61 -7.62
C ARG A 156 1.78 -5.35 -8.04
N GLU A 157 2.22 -5.29 -9.30
CA GLU A 157 2.90 -4.11 -9.85
C GLU A 157 1.99 -2.88 -9.77
N ARG A 158 0.71 -3.01 -10.16
CA ARG A 158 -0.29 -1.96 -10.01
C ARG A 158 -0.46 -1.52 -8.55
N ALA A 159 -0.51 -2.46 -7.61
CA ALA A 159 -0.63 -2.14 -6.18
C ALA A 159 0.56 -1.33 -5.64
N CYS A 160 1.78 -1.61 -6.12
CA CYS A 160 2.98 -0.86 -5.73
C CYS A 160 3.07 0.50 -6.42
N GLU A 161 2.76 0.55 -7.73
CA GLU A 161 2.82 1.78 -8.52
C GLU A 161 1.75 2.80 -8.10
N PHE A 162 0.54 2.33 -7.81
CA PHE A 162 -0.61 3.17 -7.49
C PHE A 162 -0.96 3.18 -5.99
N GLY A 163 -0.02 2.86 -5.12
CA GLY A 163 -0.24 2.97 -3.67
C GLY A 163 -0.76 4.36 -3.31
N TYR A 164 -1.86 4.45 -2.56
CA TYR A 164 -2.59 5.70 -2.21
C TYR A 164 -3.16 6.50 -3.40
N GLU A 165 -3.35 5.88 -4.56
CA GLU A 165 -4.06 6.47 -5.71
C GLU A 165 -5.46 5.86 -5.91
N GLU A 166 -5.98 5.17 -4.91
CA GLU A 166 -7.34 4.57 -4.86
C GLU A 166 -7.63 3.48 -5.90
N VAL A 167 -6.64 3.07 -6.70
CA VAL A 167 -6.79 2.09 -7.79
C VAL A 167 -6.97 0.66 -7.24
N ARG A 168 -6.31 0.32 -6.12
CA ARG A 168 -6.24 -1.06 -5.61
C ARG A 168 -7.60 -1.66 -5.27
N PHE A 169 -8.50 -0.89 -4.68
CA PHE A 169 -9.83 -1.37 -4.33
C PHE A 169 -10.60 -1.81 -5.58
N PHE A 170 -10.58 -1.00 -6.63
CA PHE A 170 -11.24 -1.30 -7.90
C PHE A 170 -10.61 -2.48 -8.63
N ASP A 171 -9.28 -2.65 -8.57
CA ASP A 171 -8.61 -3.82 -9.11
C ASP A 171 -9.10 -5.11 -8.43
N LEU A 172 -9.24 -5.11 -7.10
CA LEU A 172 -9.72 -6.26 -6.36
C LEU A 172 -11.17 -6.61 -6.68
N ILE A 173 -12.04 -5.60 -6.81
CA ILE A 173 -13.46 -5.79 -7.13
C ILE A 173 -13.64 -6.35 -8.55
N ARG A 174 -13.04 -5.71 -9.55
CA ARG A 174 -13.22 -6.11 -10.95
C ARG A 174 -12.67 -7.51 -11.25
N TRP A 175 -11.65 -7.95 -10.50
CA TRP A 175 -11.09 -9.29 -10.57
C TRP A 175 -11.73 -10.27 -9.57
N LYS A 176 -12.73 -9.85 -8.79
CA LYS A 176 -13.42 -10.65 -7.76
C LYS A 176 -12.45 -11.31 -6.76
N LEU A 177 -11.37 -10.60 -6.41
CA LEU A 177 -10.36 -11.04 -5.45
C LEU A 177 -10.79 -10.73 -4.01
N TYR A 178 -11.99 -11.15 -3.64
CA TYR A 178 -12.62 -10.83 -2.35
C TYR A 178 -11.86 -11.40 -1.17
N ASN A 179 -11.22 -12.55 -1.36
CA ASN A 179 -10.35 -13.17 -0.37
C ASN A 179 -9.18 -12.28 0.10
N VAL A 180 -8.82 -11.26 -0.67
CA VAL A 180 -7.80 -10.28 -0.25
C VAL A 180 -8.34 -9.36 0.84
N PHE A 181 -9.64 -9.05 0.84
CA PHE A 181 -10.27 -8.25 1.89
C PHE A 181 -10.39 -9.01 3.21
N GLU A 182 -10.45 -10.34 3.15
CA GLU A 182 -10.55 -11.22 4.32
C GLU A 182 -9.19 -11.44 5.00
N LYS A 183 -8.09 -11.06 4.35
CA LYS A 183 -6.75 -11.19 4.95
C LYS A 183 -6.60 -10.23 6.12
N GLN A 184 -6.05 -10.76 7.21
CA GLN A 184 -5.69 -9.98 8.39
C GLN A 184 -4.72 -8.84 8.01
N LEU A 185 -5.02 -7.64 8.48
CA LEU A 185 -4.12 -6.50 8.33
C LEU A 185 -3.04 -6.55 9.42
N HIS A 186 -1.85 -6.11 9.05
CA HIS A 186 -0.71 -6.06 9.95
C HIS A 186 -0.16 -4.64 10.08
N GLY A 187 0.31 -4.32 11.25
CA GLY A 187 1.15 -3.18 11.54
C GLY A 187 2.57 -3.64 11.87
N LEU A 188 3.42 -2.69 12.19
CA LEU A 188 4.80 -2.92 12.55
C LEU A 188 5.14 -2.11 13.78
N HIS A 189 5.52 -2.77 14.87
CA HIS A 189 6.17 -2.10 15.99
C HIS A 189 7.61 -1.79 15.60
N VAL A 190 8.00 -0.55 15.74
CA VAL A 190 9.36 -0.07 15.46
C VAL A 190 9.97 0.45 16.76
N TYR A 191 10.94 -0.25 17.28
CA TYR A 191 11.69 0.15 18.48
C TYR A 191 13.10 0.54 18.09
N LYS A 192 13.68 1.53 18.76
CA LYS A 192 15.06 1.97 18.54
C LYS A 192 15.77 2.16 19.86
N HIS A 193 16.90 1.51 20.03
CA HIS A 193 17.71 1.67 21.22
C HIS A 193 18.37 3.06 21.23
N LYS A 194 18.20 3.81 22.33
CA LYS A 194 18.60 5.21 22.41
C LYS A 194 20.10 5.45 22.24
N ASP A 195 20.94 4.53 22.77
CA ASP A 195 22.39 4.70 22.79
C ASP A 195 23.07 4.05 21.57
N THR A 196 22.64 2.84 21.17
CA THR A 196 23.23 2.12 20.06
C THR A 196 22.61 2.47 18.71
N GLY A 197 21.38 3.01 18.70
CA GLY A 197 20.62 3.25 17.47
C GLY A 197 20.10 1.99 16.80
N GLU A 198 20.27 0.81 17.41
CA GLU A 198 19.82 -0.46 16.85
C GLU A 198 18.30 -0.54 16.83
N TYR A 199 17.75 -0.98 15.69
CA TYR A 199 16.32 -1.16 15.50
C TYR A 199 15.88 -2.59 15.84
N LYS A 200 14.65 -2.69 16.35
CA LYS A 200 13.90 -3.93 16.48
C LYS A 200 12.55 -3.75 15.82
N PHE A 201 12.23 -4.62 14.86
CA PHE A 201 10.98 -4.61 14.10
C PHE A 201 10.14 -5.85 14.47
N VAL A 202 8.89 -5.64 14.84
CA VAL A 202 7.98 -6.72 15.24
C VAL A 202 6.64 -6.56 14.53
N PRO A 203 6.34 -7.39 13.52
CA PRO A 203 5.02 -7.42 12.90
C PRO A 203 3.94 -7.80 13.92
N TYR A 204 2.76 -7.19 13.81
CA TYR A 204 1.62 -7.54 14.65
C TYR A 204 0.31 -7.43 13.87
N GLU A 205 -0.72 -8.13 14.34
CA GLU A 205 -2.05 -8.09 13.75
C GLU A 205 -2.83 -6.87 14.21
N LEU A 206 -3.46 -6.16 13.26
CA LEU A 206 -4.32 -5.02 13.54
C LEU A 206 -5.72 -5.52 13.94
N THR A 207 -6.00 -5.56 15.25
CA THR A 207 -7.25 -6.11 15.79
C THR A 207 -8.32 -5.06 16.13
N LYS A 208 -7.99 -3.76 16.07
CA LYS A 208 -8.84 -2.68 16.60
C LYS A 208 -9.26 -1.61 15.58
N TYR A 209 -9.02 -1.82 14.29
CA TYR A 209 -9.28 -0.82 13.25
C TYR A 209 -10.52 -1.12 12.41
N PRO A 210 -11.15 -0.13 11.77
CA PRO A 210 -12.46 -0.25 11.13
C PRO A 210 -12.61 -1.40 10.13
N ARG A 211 -11.53 -1.82 9.46
CA ARG A 211 -11.59 -2.90 8.47
C ARG A 211 -11.49 -4.32 9.03
N VAL A 212 -11.30 -4.47 10.33
CA VAL A 212 -11.17 -5.79 10.95
C VAL A 212 -12.42 -6.65 10.72
N TRP A 213 -13.61 -6.04 10.67
CA TRP A 213 -14.85 -6.77 10.39
C TRP A 213 -14.89 -7.44 9.00
N TRP A 214 -14.10 -6.98 8.02
CA TRP A 214 -13.99 -7.64 6.70
C TRP A 214 -13.24 -8.97 6.76
N THR A 215 -12.40 -9.16 7.75
CA THR A 215 -11.67 -10.43 7.93
C THR A 215 -12.58 -11.58 8.37
N SER A 216 -13.78 -11.29 8.88
CA SER A 216 -14.79 -12.29 9.23
C SER A 216 -15.68 -12.74 8.06
N GLY A 217 -15.50 -12.14 6.88
CA GLY A 217 -16.21 -12.48 5.66
C GLY A 217 -16.55 -11.23 4.86
N PHE A 218 -15.98 -11.09 3.67
CA PHE A 218 -16.30 -10.01 2.75
C PHE A 218 -17.52 -10.39 1.91
N GLU A 219 -18.57 -9.58 1.98
CA GLU A 219 -19.77 -9.81 1.19
C GLU A 219 -19.71 -9.10 -0.17
N PRO A 220 -19.95 -9.80 -1.31
CA PRO A 220 -19.91 -9.20 -2.63
C PRO A 220 -20.81 -7.98 -2.81
N ARG A 221 -21.90 -7.86 -2.05
CA ARG A 221 -22.78 -6.67 -2.09
C ARG A 221 -22.05 -5.37 -1.68
N TRP A 222 -20.97 -5.47 -0.89
CA TRP A 222 -20.20 -4.29 -0.47
C TRP A 222 -19.34 -3.70 -1.60
N CYS A 223 -19.28 -4.35 -2.77
CA CYS A 223 -18.66 -3.78 -3.96
C CYS A 223 -19.45 -2.62 -4.55
N LEU A 224 -20.76 -2.56 -4.27
CA LEU A 224 -21.67 -1.49 -4.70
C LEU A 224 -22.42 -0.96 -3.48
N SER A 225 -22.46 0.35 -3.33
CA SER A 225 -23.24 0.95 -2.26
C SER A 225 -24.75 0.74 -2.47
N ALA A 226 -25.50 0.57 -1.38
CA ALA A 226 -26.95 0.59 -1.45
C ALA A 226 -27.45 1.97 -1.93
N PHE A 227 -28.51 1.99 -2.74
CA PHE A 227 -29.24 3.23 -2.96
C PHE A 227 -29.99 3.62 -1.68
N PRO A 228 -30.01 4.90 -1.32
CA PRO A 228 -30.81 5.36 -0.18
C PRO A 228 -32.27 4.96 -0.36
N SER A 229 -32.89 4.46 0.71
CA SER A 229 -34.32 4.05 0.68
C SER A 229 -35.26 5.17 0.24
N VAL A 230 -34.90 6.42 0.57
CA VAL A 230 -35.66 7.61 0.12
C VAL A 230 -35.69 7.71 -1.42
N GLU A 231 -34.60 7.34 -2.11
CA GLU A 231 -34.54 7.36 -3.58
C GLU A 231 -35.36 6.21 -4.19
N ILE A 232 -35.26 5.02 -3.62
CA ILE A 232 -36.06 3.84 -4.04
C ILE A 232 -37.57 4.15 -3.94
N ASN A 233 -37.97 4.78 -2.84
CA ASN A 233 -39.38 5.03 -2.53
C ASN A 233 -40.01 6.17 -3.37
N LYS A 234 -39.24 6.88 -4.19
CA LYS A 234 -39.79 7.92 -5.10
C LYS A 234 -40.64 7.35 -6.23
N GLY A 235 -40.63 6.04 -6.46
CA GLY A 235 -41.53 5.37 -7.39
C GLY A 235 -41.24 5.52 -8.89
N TYR A 236 -40.03 5.97 -9.26
CA TYR A 236 -39.62 6.08 -10.67
C TYR A 236 -38.89 4.82 -11.20
N GLY A 237 -39.11 3.69 -10.55
CA GLY A 237 -38.59 2.40 -11.03
C GLY A 237 -37.13 2.11 -10.70
N LEU A 238 -36.51 2.89 -9.77
CA LEU A 238 -35.16 2.58 -9.30
C LEU A 238 -35.16 1.26 -8.52
N VAL A 239 -34.38 0.30 -8.98
CA VAL A 239 -34.20 -1.01 -8.32
C VAL A 239 -32.93 -0.98 -7.49
N GLN A 240 -32.99 -1.55 -6.30
CA GLN A 240 -31.84 -1.65 -5.39
C GLN A 240 -30.70 -2.50 -5.99
N ASN A 241 -29.48 -2.18 -5.63
CA ASN A 241 -28.32 -3.00 -5.99
C ASN A 241 -28.44 -4.40 -5.37
N PRO A 242 -27.99 -5.45 -6.11
CA PRO A 242 -28.08 -6.84 -5.65
C PRO A 242 -27.51 -7.05 -4.24
N GLY A 243 -28.24 -7.75 -3.40
CA GLY A 243 -27.88 -8.06 -2.02
C GLY A 243 -28.20 -6.97 -1.01
N TRP A 244 -28.91 -5.88 -1.41
CA TRP A 244 -29.37 -4.80 -0.56
C TRP A 244 -30.91 -4.66 -0.53
N GLU A 245 -31.63 -5.66 -1.11
CA GLU A 245 -33.08 -5.70 -1.15
C GLU A 245 -33.72 -5.77 0.25
#